data_758272cec3e49503b5ba2cd6726487b3
#
_entry.id   758272cec3e49503b5ba2cd6726487b3
#
_cell.length_a   1.000
_cell.length_b   1.000
_cell.length_c   1.000
_cell.angle_alpha   90.00
_cell.angle_beta   90.00
_cell.angle_gamma   90.00
#
_symmetry.space_group_name_H-M   'P 1'
#
loop_
_entity.id
_entity.type
_entity.pdbx_description
1 polymer ?
#
loop_
_entity_poly.entity_id
_entity_poly.type
_entity_poly.pdbx_seq_one_letter_code
_entity_poly.pdbx_strand_id
1 'polypeptide(L)'
;MNTEVTIAGVTFKNPVMTASGTFGSGMEYSDFVDLNRLGAVVTKGVANVPWPGNPTPRVTEVYGGMLNAIGLENPGIDVFMERDLPFLQKYDTKVIVNVCGKSIEDYVEVVEKLGDSSADLLEINVSCPNVKEGAIAFGQKPEALEKITKEIKAHSKKPIIMKLSPNVTDIAEMARVAENAGADALSMINTITGMKIDINRRKFVLANKTGGMSGPAIKPVAVRMVYQAAQAVKIPIIGMGGIACAEDAIEFLLAGATAVSVGMMNFVNPETTVQVVDGIEDYMKRQGVDNISELIGAVG
;
A
#
# COMPACT_ATOMS: atom_id res chain seq x y z
N MET A 1 -7.00 27.08 1.13
CA MET A 1 -6.13 25.92 1.43
C MET A 1 -6.52 24.78 0.51
N ASN A 2 -5.57 24.22 -0.20
CA ASN A 2 -5.77 23.13 -1.17
C ASN A 2 -5.01 21.88 -0.72
N THR A 3 -5.73 20.79 -0.48
CA THR A 3 -5.17 19.49 -0.09
C THR A 3 -5.13 18.49 -1.24
N GLU A 4 -5.55 18.89 -2.45
CA GLU A 4 -5.55 18.02 -3.62
C GLU A 4 -4.13 17.60 -4.04
N VAL A 5 -3.99 16.33 -4.42
CA VAL A 5 -2.77 15.79 -5.01
C VAL A 5 -3.09 15.03 -6.29
N THR A 6 -2.14 14.99 -7.22
CA THR A 6 -2.29 14.24 -8.47
C THR A 6 -1.27 13.13 -8.54
N ILE A 7 -1.74 11.90 -8.79
CA ILE A 7 -0.89 10.71 -8.97
C ILE A 7 -1.25 10.07 -10.31
N ALA A 8 -0.29 9.94 -11.19
CA ALA A 8 -0.45 9.30 -12.50
C ALA A 8 -1.66 9.85 -13.30
N GLY A 9 -1.92 11.16 -13.24
CA GLY A 9 -3.01 11.85 -13.94
C GLY A 9 -4.37 11.78 -13.22
N VAL A 10 -4.48 11.09 -12.09
CA VAL A 10 -5.71 11.04 -11.26
C VAL A 10 -5.58 12.03 -10.11
N THR A 11 -6.59 12.89 -9.94
CA THR A 11 -6.65 13.87 -8.83
C THR A 11 -7.40 13.30 -7.65
N PHE A 12 -6.82 13.43 -6.47
CA PHE A 12 -7.34 13.02 -5.16
C PHE A 12 -7.65 14.27 -4.33
N LYS A 13 -8.78 14.32 -3.66
CA LYS A 13 -9.23 15.46 -2.86
C LYS A 13 -8.32 15.79 -1.66
N ASN A 14 -7.60 14.80 -1.18
CA ASN A 14 -6.56 14.93 -0.15
C ASN A 14 -5.53 13.80 -0.29
N PRO A 15 -4.36 13.89 0.34
CA PRO A 15 -3.29 12.90 0.15
C PRO A 15 -3.45 11.61 0.98
N VAL A 16 -4.54 11.42 1.72
CA VAL A 16 -4.66 10.32 2.69
C VAL A 16 -5.48 9.18 2.13
N MET A 17 -4.91 7.98 2.19
CA MET A 17 -5.49 6.74 1.69
C MET A 17 -5.44 5.64 2.74
N THR A 18 -6.22 4.59 2.55
CA THR A 18 -6.07 3.35 3.32
C THR A 18 -4.94 2.50 2.73
N ALA A 19 -4.25 1.69 3.55
CA ALA A 19 -3.30 0.71 3.04
C ALA A 19 -4.00 -0.63 2.77
N SER A 20 -3.63 -1.27 1.67
CA SER A 20 -4.14 -2.60 1.33
C SER A 20 -3.93 -3.61 2.46
N GLY A 21 -4.94 -4.44 2.69
CA GLY A 21 -4.90 -5.54 3.66
C GLY A 21 -5.31 -5.18 5.08
N THR A 22 -5.55 -3.90 5.39
CA THR A 22 -5.94 -3.44 6.73
C THR A 22 -7.31 -2.74 6.74
N PHE A 23 -7.98 -2.68 5.61
CA PHE A 23 -9.25 -1.97 5.45
C PHE A 23 -10.29 -2.76 4.63
N GLY A 24 -9.98 -4.02 4.30
CA GLY A 24 -10.80 -4.81 3.38
C GLY A 24 -11.02 -4.10 2.06
N SER A 25 -12.26 -4.05 1.62
CA SER A 25 -12.76 -3.19 0.54
C SER A 25 -13.66 -2.06 1.10
N GLY A 26 -13.48 -1.71 2.36
CA GLY A 26 -14.18 -0.60 3.03
C GLY A 26 -15.54 -0.94 3.63
N MET A 27 -16.13 -2.12 3.35
CA MET A 27 -17.47 -2.47 3.83
C MET A 27 -17.55 -2.45 5.36
N GLU A 28 -16.62 -3.16 6.02
CA GLU A 28 -16.61 -3.30 7.48
C GLU A 28 -16.28 -1.97 8.17
N TYR A 29 -15.56 -1.09 7.48
CA TYR A 29 -15.17 0.21 8.03
C TYR A 29 -16.17 1.32 7.76
N SER A 30 -17.08 1.16 6.80
CA SER A 30 -18.09 2.17 6.47
C SER A 30 -19.07 2.47 7.62
N ASP A 31 -19.18 1.57 8.59
CA ASP A 31 -19.96 1.79 9.81
C ASP A 31 -19.26 2.73 10.81
N PHE A 32 -17.96 2.93 10.67
CA PHE A 32 -17.12 3.73 11.58
C PHE A 32 -16.55 4.97 10.92
N VAL A 33 -16.34 4.94 9.60
CA VAL A 33 -15.63 5.96 8.85
C VAL A 33 -16.45 6.39 7.65
N ASP A 34 -16.63 7.70 7.48
CA ASP A 34 -17.18 8.26 6.24
C ASP A 34 -16.14 8.16 5.11
N LEU A 35 -16.32 7.19 4.22
CA LEU A 35 -15.41 6.94 3.10
C LEU A 35 -15.34 8.12 2.13
N ASN A 36 -16.35 9.00 2.09
CA ASN A 36 -16.31 10.22 1.27
C ASN A 36 -15.22 11.20 1.70
N ARG A 37 -14.69 11.07 2.90
CA ARG A 37 -13.62 11.94 3.41
C ARG A 37 -12.23 11.52 2.97
N LEU A 38 -12.07 10.30 2.49
CA LEU A 38 -10.78 9.74 2.10
C LEU A 38 -10.38 10.16 0.69
N GLY A 39 -9.08 10.40 0.47
CA GLY A 39 -8.54 10.60 -0.87
C GLY A 39 -8.71 9.35 -1.73
N ALA A 40 -8.43 8.18 -1.16
CA ALA A 40 -8.70 6.89 -1.79
C ALA A 40 -8.91 5.76 -0.78
N VAL A 41 -9.61 4.72 -1.24
CA VAL A 41 -9.57 3.39 -0.63
C VAL A 41 -8.67 2.49 -1.48
N VAL A 42 -7.57 2.00 -0.88
CA VAL A 42 -6.76 0.94 -1.47
C VAL A 42 -7.29 -0.41 -0.98
N THR A 43 -7.79 -1.23 -1.89
CA THR A 43 -8.53 -2.44 -1.56
C THR A 43 -7.64 -3.55 -1.02
N LYS A 44 -8.25 -4.57 -0.44
CA LYS A 44 -7.61 -5.86 -0.21
C LYS A 44 -7.02 -6.38 -1.52
N GLY A 45 -5.90 -7.11 -1.43
CA GLY A 45 -5.31 -7.74 -2.60
C GLY A 45 -6.32 -8.63 -3.34
N VAL A 46 -6.43 -8.44 -4.65
CA VAL A 46 -7.33 -9.17 -5.54
C VAL A 46 -6.49 -10.08 -6.43
N ALA A 47 -6.79 -11.38 -6.41
CA ALA A 47 -6.16 -12.39 -7.27
C ALA A 47 -7.12 -12.85 -8.37
N ASN A 48 -6.60 -13.58 -9.36
CA ASN A 48 -7.40 -14.14 -10.45
C ASN A 48 -8.43 -15.19 -9.98
N VAL A 49 -8.13 -15.89 -8.88
CA VAL A 49 -8.99 -16.87 -8.23
C VAL A 49 -9.02 -16.66 -6.72
N PRO A 50 -10.01 -17.23 -5.99
CA PRO A 50 -10.05 -17.14 -4.53
C PRO A 50 -8.83 -17.81 -3.86
N TRP A 51 -8.24 -17.12 -2.85
CA TRP A 51 -7.16 -17.67 -2.04
C TRP A 51 -7.58 -17.78 -0.58
N PRO A 52 -7.38 -18.95 0.08
CA PRO A 52 -7.79 -19.16 1.47
C PRO A 52 -6.83 -18.53 2.49
N GLY A 53 -5.67 -18.02 2.05
CA GLY A 53 -4.62 -17.54 2.93
C GLY A 53 -3.84 -18.66 3.63
N ASN A 54 -3.01 -18.24 4.60
CA ASN A 54 -2.18 -19.16 5.38
C ASN A 54 -2.93 -19.75 6.59
N PRO A 55 -2.48 -20.91 7.13
CA PRO A 55 -2.99 -21.45 8.38
C PRO A 55 -2.81 -20.50 9.57
N THR A 56 -3.70 -20.60 10.55
CA THR A 56 -3.60 -19.89 11.85
C THR A 56 -2.68 -20.62 12.83
N PRO A 57 -2.08 -19.87 13.81
CA PRO A 57 -2.11 -18.43 14.03
C PRO A 57 -1.31 -17.67 12.97
N ARG A 58 -1.91 -16.60 12.43
CA ARG A 58 -1.31 -15.81 11.35
C ARG A 58 -1.18 -14.32 11.66
N VAL A 59 -1.47 -13.93 12.89
CA VAL A 59 -1.33 -12.56 13.42
C VAL A 59 -0.83 -12.63 14.85
N THR A 60 0.03 -11.70 15.25
CA THR A 60 0.46 -11.51 16.64
C THR A 60 0.97 -10.10 16.88
N GLU A 61 0.71 -9.58 18.07
CA GLU A 61 1.28 -8.31 18.50
C GLU A 61 2.77 -8.43 18.81
N VAL A 62 3.49 -7.34 18.58
CA VAL A 62 4.88 -7.13 18.94
C VAL A 62 5.05 -5.70 19.48
N TYR A 63 6.24 -5.37 20.00
CA TYR A 63 6.53 -4.01 20.45
C TYR A 63 6.36 -3.01 19.29
N GLY A 64 5.45 -2.03 19.53
CA GLY A 64 5.19 -0.96 18.57
C GLY A 64 4.51 -1.40 17.27
N GLY A 65 3.85 -2.57 17.25
CA GLY A 65 3.15 -3.00 16.06
C GLY A 65 2.66 -4.44 16.11
N MET A 66 2.57 -5.06 14.92
CA MET A 66 2.15 -6.44 14.76
C MET A 66 2.93 -7.17 13.69
N LEU A 67 2.95 -8.50 13.80
CA LEU A 67 3.37 -9.40 12.72
C LEU A 67 2.13 -10.04 12.10
N ASN A 68 2.08 -10.10 10.78
CA ASN A 68 1.07 -10.83 10.05
C ASN A 68 1.65 -11.76 8.99
N ALA A 69 1.00 -12.88 8.80
CA ALA A 69 1.26 -13.84 7.73
C ALA A 69 -0.08 -14.32 7.14
N ILE A 70 -0.94 -13.37 6.76
CA ILE A 70 -2.30 -13.65 6.26
C ILE A 70 -2.27 -14.52 5.00
N GLY A 71 -1.27 -14.33 4.13
CA GLY A 71 -1.14 -15.11 2.89
C GLY A 71 -2.11 -14.65 1.80
N LEU A 72 -2.42 -13.34 1.76
CA LEU A 72 -3.26 -12.73 0.74
C LEU A 72 -4.65 -13.39 0.58
N GLU A 73 -5.27 -13.84 1.67
CA GLU A 73 -6.67 -14.32 1.64
C GLU A 73 -7.56 -13.29 0.91
N ASN A 74 -8.26 -13.73 -0.12
CA ASN A 74 -9.14 -12.87 -0.91
C ASN A 74 -10.18 -13.70 -1.68
N PRO A 75 -11.32 -13.11 -2.07
CA PRO A 75 -12.40 -13.81 -2.75
C PRO A 75 -12.19 -13.99 -4.27
N GLY A 76 -11.12 -13.45 -4.85
CA GLY A 76 -10.87 -13.41 -6.29
C GLY A 76 -11.53 -12.24 -7.01
N ILE A 77 -11.10 -12.05 -8.27
CA ILE A 77 -11.49 -10.90 -9.10
C ILE A 77 -13.00 -10.88 -9.39
N ASP A 78 -13.63 -12.02 -9.61
CA ASP A 78 -15.04 -12.08 -10.01
C ASP A 78 -15.94 -11.55 -8.88
N VAL A 79 -15.72 -12.01 -7.64
CA VAL A 79 -16.44 -11.50 -6.46
C VAL A 79 -16.12 -10.03 -6.21
N PHE A 80 -14.87 -9.61 -6.40
CA PHE A 80 -14.50 -8.21 -6.27
C PHE A 80 -15.30 -7.32 -7.24
N MET A 81 -15.40 -7.71 -8.50
CA MET A 81 -16.13 -6.97 -9.53
C MET A 81 -17.65 -6.93 -9.28
N GLU A 82 -18.24 -8.00 -8.73
CA GLU A 82 -19.67 -8.10 -8.48
C GLU A 82 -20.10 -7.45 -7.16
N ARG A 83 -19.26 -7.45 -6.14
CA ARG A 83 -19.61 -7.04 -4.78
C ARG A 83 -18.86 -5.80 -4.32
N ASP A 84 -17.52 -5.85 -4.33
CA ASP A 84 -16.67 -4.89 -3.63
C ASP A 84 -16.56 -3.57 -4.42
N LEU A 85 -16.31 -3.65 -5.70
CA LEU A 85 -16.19 -2.46 -6.54
C LEU A 85 -17.51 -1.66 -6.64
N PRO A 86 -18.69 -2.28 -6.87
CA PRO A 86 -19.96 -1.57 -6.83
C PRO A 86 -20.30 -0.97 -5.46
N PHE A 87 -19.82 -1.56 -4.36
CA PHE A 87 -19.97 -0.96 -3.04
C PHE A 87 -19.17 0.34 -2.95
N LEU A 88 -17.89 0.34 -3.34
CA LEU A 88 -17.02 1.52 -3.28
C LEU A 88 -17.52 2.65 -4.20
N GLN A 89 -18.15 2.34 -5.31
CA GLN A 89 -18.73 3.33 -6.23
C GLN A 89 -19.86 4.18 -5.63
N LYS A 90 -20.38 3.81 -4.48
CA LYS A 90 -21.42 4.61 -3.77
C LYS A 90 -20.82 5.82 -3.07
N TYR A 91 -19.51 5.91 -2.96
CA TYR A 91 -18.80 6.94 -2.23
C TYR A 91 -17.98 7.84 -3.15
N ASP A 92 -17.88 9.10 -2.79
CA ASP A 92 -16.98 10.07 -3.43
C ASP A 92 -15.54 9.88 -2.90
N THR A 93 -14.93 8.77 -3.27
CA THR A 93 -13.52 8.45 -2.98
C THR A 93 -12.91 7.75 -4.19
N LYS A 94 -11.60 7.88 -4.38
CA LYS A 94 -10.91 7.14 -5.44
C LYS A 94 -10.72 5.69 -5.04
N VAL A 95 -10.74 4.79 -6.03
CA VAL A 95 -10.56 3.36 -5.82
C VAL A 95 -9.25 2.90 -6.45
N ILE A 96 -8.31 2.48 -5.61
CA ILE A 96 -7.06 1.87 -6.02
C ILE A 96 -7.16 0.37 -5.74
N VAL A 97 -7.15 -0.46 -6.79
CA VAL A 97 -7.24 -1.91 -6.62
C VAL A 97 -5.86 -2.51 -6.43
N ASN A 98 -5.62 -3.12 -5.27
CA ASN A 98 -4.40 -3.87 -5.03
C ASN A 98 -4.47 -5.21 -5.75
N VAL A 99 -3.56 -5.45 -6.68
CA VAL A 99 -3.49 -6.66 -7.50
C VAL A 99 -2.39 -7.58 -7.00
N CYS A 100 -2.70 -8.86 -6.85
CA CYS A 100 -1.73 -9.89 -6.47
C CYS A 100 -1.85 -11.13 -7.36
N GLY A 101 -0.73 -11.84 -7.52
CA GLY A 101 -0.62 -13.04 -8.35
C GLY A 101 0.50 -13.94 -7.86
N LYS A 102 0.52 -15.20 -8.31
CA LYS A 102 1.61 -16.16 -8.08
C LYS A 102 2.53 -16.26 -9.28
N SER A 103 2.05 -15.92 -10.45
CA SER A 103 2.78 -15.84 -11.71
C SER A 103 2.49 -14.51 -12.40
N ILE A 104 3.28 -14.14 -13.40
CA ILE A 104 3.03 -12.92 -14.20
C ILE A 104 1.66 -13.01 -14.89
N GLU A 105 1.31 -14.19 -15.37
CA GLU A 105 0.04 -14.48 -16.04
C GLU A 105 -1.16 -14.20 -15.12
N ASP A 106 -1.07 -14.57 -13.83
CA ASP A 106 -2.13 -14.28 -12.84
C ASP A 106 -2.34 -12.75 -12.69
N TYR A 107 -1.24 -11.97 -12.63
CA TYR A 107 -1.35 -10.51 -12.58
C TYR A 107 -1.96 -9.94 -13.85
N VAL A 108 -1.53 -10.41 -15.02
CA VAL A 108 -2.04 -9.96 -16.33
C VAL A 108 -3.54 -10.23 -16.42
N GLU A 109 -4.01 -11.43 -16.06
CA GLU A 109 -5.43 -11.77 -16.07
C GLU A 109 -6.27 -10.79 -15.23
N VAL A 110 -5.82 -10.47 -14.01
CA VAL A 110 -6.53 -9.51 -13.13
C VAL A 110 -6.50 -8.10 -13.71
N VAL A 111 -5.35 -7.65 -14.22
CA VAL A 111 -5.18 -6.32 -14.79
C VAL A 111 -6.06 -6.12 -16.02
N GLU A 112 -6.12 -7.11 -16.91
CA GLU A 112 -6.99 -7.08 -18.10
C GLU A 112 -8.48 -7.03 -17.72
N LYS A 113 -8.92 -7.87 -16.75
CA LYS A 113 -10.31 -7.83 -16.24
C LYS A 113 -10.68 -6.47 -15.62
N LEU A 114 -9.72 -5.79 -14.98
CA LEU A 114 -9.91 -4.47 -14.39
C LEU A 114 -9.84 -3.32 -15.41
N GLY A 115 -9.35 -3.57 -16.62
CA GLY A 115 -9.07 -2.54 -17.61
C GLY A 115 -10.25 -1.63 -17.93
N ASP A 116 -11.45 -2.18 -18.09
CA ASP A 116 -12.68 -1.45 -18.41
C ASP A 116 -13.56 -1.18 -17.16
N SER A 117 -13.07 -1.49 -15.97
CA SER A 117 -13.77 -1.24 -14.70
C SER A 117 -13.71 0.25 -14.30
N SER A 118 -14.47 0.60 -13.27
CA SER A 118 -14.46 1.94 -12.66
C SER A 118 -13.36 2.19 -11.64
N ALA A 119 -12.41 1.25 -11.46
CA ALA A 119 -11.21 1.49 -10.65
C ALA A 119 -10.41 2.65 -11.25
N ASP A 120 -9.83 3.50 -10.39
CA ASP A 120 -9.04 4.66 -10.86
C ASP A 120 -7.60 4.26 -11.18
N LEU A 121 -6.93 3.48 -10.31
CA LEU A 121 -5.56 3.00 -10.47
C LEU A 121 -5.42 1.54 -9.99
N LEU A 122 -4.31 0.90 -10.39
CA LEU A 122 -3.96 -0.45 -9.96
C LEU A 122 -2.67 -0.42 -9.14
N GLU A 123 -2.70 -0.92 -7.89
CA GLU A 123 -1.51 -1.12 -7.06
C GLU A 123 -1.02 -2.55 -7.21
N ILE A 124 0.12 -2.74 -7.85
CA ILE A 124 0.70 -4.04 -8.14
C ILE A 124 1.55 -4.50 -6.96
N ASN A 125 1.09 -5.48 -6.23
CA ASN A 125 1.73 -5.97 -5.01
C ASN A 125 2.74 -7.07 -5.34
N VAL A 126 3.98 -6.68 -5.62
CA VAL A 126 5.09 -7.59 -5.94
C VAL A 126 5.83 -8.11 -4.70
N SER A 127 5.37 -7.75 -3.50
CA SER A 127 6.10 -8.02 -2.25
C SER A 127 5.73 -9.32 -1.57
N CYS A 128 4.97 -10.24 -2.20
CA CYS A 128 4.52 -11.45 -1.56
C CYS A 128 5.68 -12.47 -1.39
N PRO A 129 6.15 -12.72 -0.13
CA PRO A 129 7.26 -13.65 0.10
C PRO A 129 6.83 -15.14 0.08
N ASN A 130 5.56 -15.44 -0.13
CA ASN A 130 4.95 -16.74 0.18
C ASN A 130 4.55 -17.56 -1.05
N VAL A 131 5.30 -17.50 -2.13
CA VAL A 131 5.12 -18.46 -3.22
C VAL A 131 6.12 -19.60 -3.04
N LYS A 132 5.67 -20.69 -2.41
CA LYS A 132 6.37 -21.98 -2.46
C LYS A 132 6.32 -22.47 -3.90
N GLU A 133 7.47 -22.91 -4.41
CA GLU A 133 7.72 -23.42 -5.76
C GLU A 133 8.01 -22.36 -6.83
N GLY A 134 9.31 -22.05 -6.97
CA GLY A 134 9.87 -21.41 -8.16
C GLY A 134 9.53 -19.94 -8.40
N ALA A 135 8.68 -19.35 -7.59
CA ALA A 135 8.37 -17.93 -7.71
C ALA A 135 9.50 -17.11 -7.11
N ILE A 136 10.21 -16.51 -7.99
CA ILE A 136 11.08 -15.38 -7.73
C ILE A 136 10.24 -14.37 -6.96
N ALA A 137 10.72 -13.91 -5.79
CA ALA A 137 10.11 -12.78 -5.11
C ALA A 137 10.31 -11.55 -6.02
N PHE A 138 9.30 -11.25 -6.83
CA PHE A 138 9.37 -10.22 -7.88
C PHE A 138 9.86 -8.87 -7.36
N GLY A 139 9.53 -8.54 -6.13
CA GLY A 139 9.95 -7.28 -5.49
C GLY A 139 11.32 -7.31 -4.80
N GLN A 140 12.11 -8.38 -4.91
CA GLN A 140 13.41 -8.49 -4.22
C GLN A 140 14.62 -8.45 -5.17
N LYS A 141 14.42 -8.65 -6.46
CA LYS A 141 15.48 -8.62 -7.48
C LYS A 141 15.14 -7.62 -8.59
N PRO A 142 16.10 -6.75 -8.96
CA PRO A 142 15.89 -5.75 -10.01
C PRO A 142 15.36 -6.33 -11.32
N GLU A 143 15.94 -7.43 -11.81
CA GLU A 143 15.56 -8.04 -13.09
C GLU A 143 14.13 -8.62 -13.06
N ALA A 144 13.73 -9.16 -11.91
CA ALA A 144 12.39 -9.72 -11.75
C ALA A 144 11.34 -8.59 -11.66
N LEU A 145 11.67 -7.50 -10.95
CA LEU A 145 10.82 -6.31 -10.85
C LEU A 145 10.66 -5.64 -12.23
N GLU A 146 11.75 -5.49 -12.97
CA GLU A 146 11.72 -4.94 -14.33
C GLU A 146 10.80 -5.75 -15.25
N LYS A 147 10.98 -7.09 -15.27
CA LYS A 147 10.20 -7.99 -16.11
C LYS A 147 8.70 -7.89 -15.81
N ILE A 148 8.29 -8.03 -14.54
CA ILE A 148 6.88 -7.99 -14.17
C ILE A 148 6.26 -6.61 -14.43
N THR A 149 7.00 -5.52 -14.15
CA THR A 149 6.51 -4.15 -14.39
C THR A 149 6.25 -3.91 -15.87
N LYS A 150 7.18 -4.29 -16.75
CA LYS A 150 7.02 -4.16 -18.21
C LYS A 150 5.82 -4.96 -18.72
N GLU A 151 5.69 -6.20 -18.27
CA GLU A 151 4.60 -7.07 -18.71
C GLU A 151 3.24 -6.53 -18.29
N ILE A 152 3.10 -6.15 -17.02
CA ILE A 152 1.83 -5.58 -16.53
C ILE A 152 1.54 -4.25 -17.24
N LYS A 153 2.54 -3.39 -17.43
CA LYS A 153 2.34 -2.11 -18.13
C LYS A 153 1.85 -2.29 -19.57
N ALA A 154 2.35 -3.31 -20.26
CA ALA A 154 1.92 -3.61 -21.63
C ALA A 154 0.46 -4.05 -21.74
N HIS A 155 -0.10 -4.65 -20.68
CA HIS A 155 -1.47 -5.15 -20.62
C HIS A 155 -2.46 -4.22 -19.89
N SER A 156 -1.95 -3.22 -19.15
CA SER A 156 -2.81 -2.35 -18.36
C SER A 156 -3.38 -1.19 -19.17
N LYS A 157 -4.71 -1.03 -19.14
CA LYS A 157 -5.40 0.17 -19.62
C LYS A 157 -5.42 1.30 -18.58
N LYS A 158 -5.02 1.02 -17.35
CA LYS A 158 -5.03 1.96 -16.23
C LYS A 158 -3.61 2.27 -15.77
N PRO A 159 -3.39 3.42 -15.11
CA PRO A 159 -2.10 3.70 -14.50
C PRO A 159 -1.76 2.64 -13.43
N ILE A 160 -0.49 2.25 -13.36
CA ILE A 160 0.00 1.25 -12.42
C ILE A 160 0.92 1.87 -11.35
N ILE A 161 0.69 1.47 -10.10
CA ILE A 161 1.50 1.80 -8.95
C ILE A 161 2.28 0.54 -8.55
N MET A 162 3.61 0.57 -8.57
CA MET A 162 4.39 -0.58 -8.12
C MET A 162 4.61 -0.50 -6.61
N LYS A 163 4.09 -1.50 -5.86
CA LYS A 163 4.27 -1.59 -4.39
C LYS A 163 5.55 -2.28 -4.03
N LEU A 164 6.52 -1.50 -3.54
CA LEU A 164 7.87 -1.97 -3.27
C LEU A 164 8.02 -2.60 -1.88
N SER A 165 8.86 -3.65 -1.83
CA SER A 165 9.27 -4.33 -0.60
C SER A 165 10.40 -3.57 0.09
N PRO A 166 10.39 -3.45 1.44
CA PRO A 166 11.54 -2.93 2.19
C PRO A 166 12.66 -3.97 2.38
N ASN A 167 12.39 -5.24 2.04
CA ASN A 167 13.32 -6.35 2.28
C ASN A 167 14.34 -6.47 1.12
N VAL A 168 14.99 -5.36 0.82
CA VAL A 168 15.98 -5.19 -0.25
C VAL A 168 17.19 -4.42 0.27
N THR A 169 18.33 -4.55 -0.40
CA THR A 169 19.56 -3.86 -0.02
C THR A 169 19.52 -2.37 -0.39
N ASP A 170 19.05 -2.04 -1.60
CA ASP A 170 18.95 -0.67 -2.11
C ASP A 170 17.55 -0.41 -2.66
N ILE A 171 16.78 0.39 -1.90
CA ILE A 171 15.41 0.75 -2.30
C ILE A 171 15.39 1.78 -3.44
N ALA A 172 16.42 2.62 -3.54
CA ALA A 172 16.53 3.60 -4.61
C ALA A 172 16.80 2.92 -5.97
N GLU A 173 17.59 1.85 -5.99
CA GLU A 173 17.77 1.01 -7.16
C GLU A 173 16.43 0.41 -7.61
N MET A 174 15.68 -0.20 -6.69
CA MET A 174 14.38 -0.80 -6.99
C MET A 174 13.37 0.23 -7.51
N ALA A 175 13.38 1.45 -6.94
CA ALA A 175 12.55 2.54 -7.41
C ALA A 175 12.87 2.94 -8.85
N ARG A 176 14.17 3.13 -9.18
CA ARG A 176 14.61 3.44 -10.56
C ARG A 176 14.24 2.34 -11.55
N VAL A 177 14.39 1.08 -11.15
CA VAL A 177 14.03 -0.07 -12.00
C VAL A 177 12.54 -0.06 -12.32
N ALA A 178 11.68 0.16 -11.33
CA ALA A 178 10.23 0.24 -11.54
C ALA A 178 9.84 1.42 -12.46
N GLU A 179 10.41 2.62 -12.22
CA GLU A 179 10.18 3.80 -13.07
C GLU A 179 10.62 3.54 -14.52
N ASN A 180 11.84 3.05 -14.72
CA ASN A 180 12.39 2.76 -16.06
C ASN A 180 11.60 1.66 -16.80
N ALA A 181 10.98 0.74 -16.06
CA ALA A 181 10.12 -0.30 -16.61
C ALA A 181 8.70 0.18 -16.95
N GLY A 182 8.35 1.43 -16.62
CA GLY A 182 7.09 2.07 -17.01
C GLY A 182 6.05 2.16 -15.90
N ALA A 183 6.42 2.02 -14.63
CA ALA A 183 5.53 2.35 -13.51
C ALA A 183 5.10 3.82 -13.57
N ASP A 184 3.83 4.11 -13.31
CA ASP A 184 3.30 5.48 -13.29
C ASP A 184 3.43 6.12 -11.91
N ALA A 185 3.52 5.31 -10.85
CA ALA A 185 3.78 5.72 -9.48
C ALA A 185 4.39 4.56 -8.67
N LEU A 186 4.87 4.87 -7.47
CA LEU A 186 5.32 3.88 -6.49
C LEU A 186 4.46 3.95 -5.23
N SER A 187 4.30 2.82 -4.55
CA SER A 187 3.85 2.80 -3.15
C SER A 187 4.87 2.04 -2.31
N MET A 188 5.18 2.55 -1.11
CA MET A 188 6.22 1.99 -0.25
C MET A 188 6.13 2.54 1.17
N ILE A 189 6.44 1.69 2.14
CA ILE A 189 6.98 0.34 2.05
C ILE A 189 5.92 -0.71 2.39
N ASN A 190 6.04 -1.93 1.84
CA ASN A 190 5.36 -3.08 2.38
C ASN A 190 5.98 -3.44 3.76
N THR A 191 5.58 -4.55 4.36
CA THR A 191 5.98 -4.95 5.71
C THR A 191 7.43 -5.48 5.77
N ILE A 192 8.10 -5.23 6.91
CA ILE A 192 9.45 -5.73 7.17
C ILE A 192 9.35 -7.16 7.71
N THR A 193 10.12 -8.09 7.15
CA THR A 193 10.10 -9.49 7.60
C THR A 193 10.61 -9.62 9.02
N GLY A 194 9.81 -10.25 9.88
CA GLY A 194 10.13 -10.50 11.28
C GLY A 194 9.69 -11.88 11.77
N MET A 195 9.99 -12.18 13.03
CA MET A 195 9.66 -13.45 13.69
C MET A 195 9.36 -13.22 15.16
N LYS A 196 8.44 -14.04 15.72
CA LYS A 196 8.22 -14.12 17.18
C LYS A 196 8.26 -15.56 17.64
N ILE A 197 8.97 -15.82 18.74
CA ILE A 197 9.11 -17.13 19.38
C ILE A 197 8.49 -17.08 20.77
N ASP A 198 7.65 -18.06 21.09
CA ASP A 198 7.19 -18.34 22.45
C ASP A 198 8.29 -19.10 23.18
N ILE A 199 8.96 -18.43 24.11
CA ILE A 199 10.11 -18.98 24.85
C ILE A 199 9.71 -20.10 25.79
N ASN A 200 8.47 -20.08 26.30
CA ASN A 200 7.98 -21.10 27.22
C ASN A 200 7.63 -22.40 26.50
N ARG A 201 6.97 -22.28 25.35
CA ARG A 201 6.60 -23.42 24.50
C ARG A 201 7.73 -23.83 23.57
N ARG A 202 8.76 -23.02 23.37
CA ARG A 202 9.84 -23.18 22.40
C ARG A 202 9.31 -23.43 20.98
N LYS A 203 8.33 -22.62 20.56
CA LYS A 203 7.65 -22.73 19.28
C LYS A 203 7.53 -21.36 18.61
N PHE A 204 7.40 -21.35 17.30
CA PHE A 204 7.02 -20.16 16.56
C PHE A 204 5.59 -19.74 16.93
N VAL A 205 5.37 -18.45 17.09
CA VAL A 205 4.03 -17.91 17.37
C VAL A 205 3.14 -17.97 16.14
N LEU A 206 3.69 -17.60 14.97
CA LEU A 206 2.96 -17.72 13.69
C LEU A 206 3.15 -19.11 13.08
N ALA A 207 2.09 -19.68 12.52
CA ALA A 207 2.14 -20.96 11.81
C ALA A 207 3.15 -20.93 10.64
N ASN A 208 3.28 -19.79 9.98
CA ASN A 208 4.23 -19.55 8.87
C ASN A 208 5.67 -19.25 9.33
N LYS A 209 5.95 -19.30 10.65
CA LYS A 209 7.24 -18.99 11.32
C LYS A 209 7.60 -17.51 11.25
N THR A 210 7.64 -16.93 10.06
CA THR A 210 7.89 -15.50 9.80
C THR A 210 6.60 -14.79 9.41
N GLY A 211 6.58 -13.46 9.58
CA GLY A 211 5.51 -12.58 9.15
C GLY A 211 6.02 -11.20 8.81
N GLY A 212 5.19 -10.40 8.18
CA GLY A 212 5.47 -8.99 7.90
C GLY A 212 5.17 -8.13 9.13
N MET A 213 6.14 -7.34 9.57
CA MET A 213 6.00 -6.39 10.65
C MET A 213 5.44 -5.07 10.13
N SER A 214 4.42 -4.54 10.80
CA SER A 214 3.80 -3.23 10.56
C SER A 214 3.55 -2.51 11.89
N GLY A 215 3.25 -1.22 11.84
CA GLY A 215 2.99 -0.37 13.00
C GLY A 215 4.06 0.69 13.25
N PRO A 216 3.91 1.52 14.31
CA PRO A 216 4.77 2.68 14.55
C PRO A 216 6.27 2.37 14.61
N ALA A 217 6.66 1.18 15.04
CA ALA A 217 8.07 0.80 15.14
C ALA A 217 8.82 0.77 13.80
N ILE A 218 8.12 0.62 12.66
CA ILE A 218 8.78 0.62 11.35
C ILE A 218 8.84 2.01 10.69
N LYS A 219 8.19 3.04 11.26
CA LYS A 219 8.11 4.39 10.64
C LYS A 219 9.47 4.97 10.28
N PRO A 220 10.50 4.98 11.15
CA PRO A 220 11.79 5.59 10.78
C PRO A 220 12.46 4.92 9.56
N VAL A 221 12.26 3.62 9.40
CA VAL A 221 12.77 2.88 8.24
C VAL A 221 11.98 3.26 6.99
N ALA A 222 10.66 3.35 7.10
CA ALA A 222 9.78 3.71 6.00
C ALA A 222 10.04 5.13 5.49
N VAL A 223 10.13 6.12 6.38
CA VAL A 223 10.45 7.52 6.04
C VAL A 223 11.79 7.63 5.32
N ARG A 224 12.85 6.98 5.85
CA ARG A 224 14.17 6.93 5.19
C ARG A 224 14.08 6.35 3.77
N MET A 225 13.35 5.24 3.60
CA MET A 225 13.23 4.59 2.29
C MET A 225 12.45 5.45 1.30
N VAL A 226 11.38 6.12 1.74
CA VAL A 226 10.62 7.07 0.90
C VAL A 226 11.52 8.23 0.48
N TYR A 227 12.27 8.82 1.41
CA TYR A 227 13.23 9.87 1.09
C TYR A 227 14.26 9.43 0.03
N GLN A 228 14.88 8.25 0.21
CA GLN A 228 15.86 7.72 -0.75
C GLN A 228 15.24 7.48 -2.14
N ALA A 229 14.01 6.97 -2.20
CA ALA A 229 13.33 6.76 -3.47
C ALA A 229 12.95 8.10 -4.12
N ALA A 230 12.46 9.09 -3.36
CA ALA A 230 12.10 10.42 -3.86
C ALA A 230 13.30 11.16 -4.48
N GLN A 231 14.52 10.92 -3.96
CA GLN A 231 15.74 11.45 -4.57
C GLN A 231 16.17 10.71 -5.86
N ALA A 232 15.61 9.53 -6.11
CA ALA A 232 16.04 8.64 -7.18
C ALA A 232 15.12 8.60 -8.40
N VAL A 233 13.83 8.97 -8.24
CA VAL A 233 12.80 8.91 -9.29
C VAL A 233 12.03 10.22 -9.39
N LYS A 234 11.29 10.38 -10.50
CA LYS A 234 10.43 11.54 -10.77
C LYS A 234 8.94 11.23 -10.64
N ILE A 235 8.56 9.96 -10.68
CA ILE A 235 7.16 9.54 -10.54
C ILE A 235 6.68 9.68 -9.10
N PRO A 236 5.38 9.94 -8.86
CA PRO A 236 4.81 10.12 -7.53
C PRO A 236 5.02 8.90 -6.63
N ILE A 237 5.15 9.15 -5.32
CA ILE A 237 5.32 8.11 -4.31
C ILE A 237 4.19 8.20 -3.28
N ILE A 238 3.54 7.07 -3.00
CA ILE A 238 2.61 6.91 -1.89
C ILE A 238 3.38 6.28 -0.72
N GLY A 239 3.60 7.08 0.33
CA GLY A 239 4.35 6.65 1.52
C GLY A 239 3.47 5.89 2.50
N MET A 240 3.98 4.78 3.06
CA MET A 240 3.29 4.02 4.10
C MET A 240 4.28 3.29 5.01
N GLY A 241 3.83 3.02 6.24
CA GLY A 241 4.59 2.26 7.23
C GLY A 241 4.71 3.00 8.56
N GLY A 242 3.84 2.67 9.51
CA GLY A 242 3.88 3.20 10.86
C GLY A 242 3.18 4.54 11.08
N ILE A 243 2.36 5.01 10.14
CA ILE A 243 1.56 6.23 10.30
C ILE A 243 0.46 5.96 11.33
N ALA A 244 0.48 6.72 12.44
CA ALA A 244 -0.46 6.62 13.54
C ALA A 244 -1.21 7.95 13.81
N CYS A 245 -0.69 9.07 13.31
CA CYS A 245 -1.25 10.40 13.46
C CYS A 245 -0.86 11.29 12.27
N ALA A 246 -1.36 12.52 12.24
CA ALA A 246 -1.07 13.47 11.16
C ALA A 246 0.41 13.87 11.09
N GLU A 247 1.07 13.99 12.23
CA GLU A 247 2.48 14.33 12.30
C GLU A 247 3.33 13.28 11.58
N ASP A 248 2.99 12.00 11.74
CA ASP A 248 3.66 10.92 11.01
C ASP A 248 3.45 11.07 9.49
N ALA A 249 2.23 11.35 9.06
CA ALA A 249 1.90 11.55 7.64
C ALA A 249 2.65 12.73 7.04
N ILE A 250 2.74 13.84 7.77
CA ILE A 250 3.48 15.04 7.36
C ILE A 250 4.97 14.73 7.21
N GLU A 251 5.55 13.93 8.10
CA GLU A 251 6.93 13.47 7.99
C GLU A 251 7.19 12.73 6.66
N PHE A 252 6.25 11.90 6.19
CA PHE A 252 6.33 11.27 4.87
C PHE A 252 6.20 12.27 3.72
N LEU A 253 5.29 13.25 3.81
CA LEU A 253 5.17 14.29 2.78
C LEU A 253 6.47 15.09 2.67
N LEU A 254 7.01 15.55 3.80
CA LEU A 254 8.29 16.23 3.84
C LEU A 254 9.44 15.41 3.27
N ALA A 255 9.43 14.09 3.47
CA ALA A 255 10.41 13.16 2.89
C ALA A 255 10.25 12.96 1.37
N GLY A 256 9.19 13.47 0.75
CA GLY A 256 8.96 13.42 -0.70
C GLY A 256 7.82 12.51 -1.15
N ALA A 257 7.02 11.98 -0.23
CA ALA A 257 5.78 11.30 -0.62
C ALA A 257 4.76 12.31 -1.15
N THR A 258 4.08 11.97 -2.25
CA THR A 258 2.95 12.75 -2.80
C THR A 258 1.67 12.50 -2.03
N ALA A 259 1.50 11.29 -1.52
CA ALA A 259 0.37 10.85 -0.71
C ALA A 259 0.83 9.83 0.33
N VAL A 260 -0.05 9.49 1.27
CA VAL A 260 0.25 8.57 2.36
C VAL A 260 -0.87 7.53 2.52
N SER A 261 -0.51 6.31 2.95
CA SER A 261 -1.48 5.27 3.25
C SER A 261 -1.40 4.81 4.71
N VAL A 262 -2.54 4.84 5.41
CA VAL A 262 -2.67 4.38 6.79
C VAL A 262 -2.98 2.89 6.80
N GLY A 263 -2.16 2.11 7.49
CA GLY A 263 -2.27 0.65 7.57
C GLY A 263 -2.76 0.14 8.92
N MET A 264 -1.86 -0.48 9.68
CA MET A 264 -2.13 -1.21 10.93
C MET A 264 -2.95 -0.40 11.95
N MET A 265 -2.79 0.93 11.97
CA MET A 265 -3.50 1.77 12.94
C MET A 265 -5.01 1.79 12.74
N ASN A 266 -5.53 1.42 11.56
CA ASN A 266 -6.96 1.20 11.36
C ASN A 266 -7.53 0.07 12.25
N PHE A 267 -6.71 -0.90 12.67
CA PHE A 267 -7.13 -1.93 13.64
C PHE A 267 -7.17 -1.42 15.08
N VAL A 268 -6.37 -0.39 15.40
CA VAL A 268 -6.32 0.21 16.74
C VAL A 268 -7.44 1.24 16.91
N ASN A 269 -7.59 2.10 15.91
CA ASN A 269 -8.66 3.09 15.82
C ASN A 269 -9.14 3.19 14.36
N PRO A 270 -10.37 2.75 14.07
CA PRO A 270 -10.93 2.79 12.70
C PRO A 270 -10.94 4.19 12.09
N GLU A 271 -11.03 5.25 12.90
CA GLU A 271 -11.07 6.64 12.46
C GLU A 271 -9.68 7.23 12.14
N THR A 272 -8.60 6.49 12.37
CA THR A 272 -7.22 7.02 12.22
C THR A 272 -7.02 7.69 10.86
N THR A 273 -7.52 7.11 9.78
CA THR A 273 -7.33 7.66 8.44
C THR A 273 -7.99 9.04 8.29
N VAL A 274 -9.21 9.23 8.82
CA VAL A 274 -9.90 10.54 8.81
C VAL A 274 -9.22 11.52 9.76
N GLN A 275 -8.80 11.08 10.94
CA GLN A 275 -8.06 11.92 11.88
C GLN A 275 -6.73 12.43 11.27
N VAL A 276 -6.09 11.64 10.42
CA VAL A 276 -4.90 12.08 9.68
C VAL A 276 -5.25 13.17 8.66
N VAL A 277 -6.40 13.07 7.96
CA VAL A 277 -6.89 14.14 7.06
C VAL A 277 -7.05 15.44 7.84
N ASP A 278 -7.82 15.40 8.95
CA ASP A 278 -8.09 16.58 9.77
C ASP A 278 -6.81 17.21 10.33
N GLY A 279 -5.90 16.36 10.81
CA GLY A 279 -4.65 16.85 11.39
C GLY A 279 -3.69 17.46 10.36
N ILE A 280 -3.67 16.98 9.10
CA ILE A 280 -2.91 17.63 8.02
C ILE A 280 -3.50 18.99 7.72
N GLU A 281 -4.83 19.14 7.62
CA GLU A 281 -5.47 20.43 7.41
C GLU A 281 -5.16 21.41 8.54
N ASP A 282 -5.20 20.95 9.79
CA ASP A 282 -4.89 21.77 10.95
C ASP A 282 -3.41 22.18 11.00
N TYR A 283 -2.50 21.30 10.59
CA TYR A 283 -1.09 21.64 10.45
C TYR A 283 -0.88 22.71 9.38
N MET A 284 -1.48 22.57 8.20
CA MET A 284 -1.39 23.55 7.13
C MET A 284 -1.91 24.93 7.59
N LYS A 285 -3.06 24.98 8.30
CA LYS A 285 -3.60 26.22 8.88
C LYS A 285 -2.62 26.86 9.85
N ARG A 286 -2.03 26.07 10.77
CA ARG A 286 -1.08 26.57 11.78
C ARG A 286 0.22 27.08 11.17
N GLN A 287 0.67 26.46 10.08
CA GLN A 287 1.93 26.82 9.41
C GLN A 287 1.76 27.85 8.29
N GLY A 288 0.52 28.25 7.96
CA GLY A 288 0.24 29.19 6.88
C GLY A 288 0.53 28.60 5.49
N VAL A 289 0.37 27.29 5.32
CA VAL A 289 0.55 26.57 4.07
C VAL A 289 -0.76 26.59 3.29
N ASP A 290 -0.78 27.15 2.10
CA ASP A 290 -1.98 27.25 1.28
C ASP A 290 -2.19 26.05 0.36
N ASN A 291 -1.12 25.38 -0.02
CA ASN A 291 -1.17 24.20 -0.90
C ASN A 291 -0.31 23.07 -0.34
N ILE A 292 -0.88 21.87 -0.27
CA ILE A 292 -0.21 20.67 0.25
C ILE A 292 1.10 20.36 -0.51
N SER A 293 1.19 20.74 -1.78
CA SER A 293 2.39 20.57 -2.60
C SER A 293 3.62 21.28 -2.03
N GLU A 294 3.43 22.34 -1.20
CA GLU A 294 4.52 23.04 -0.52
C GLU A 294 5.22 22.19 0.54
N LEU A 295 4.55 21.12 1.01
CA LEU A 295 5.13 20.18 1.98
C LEU A 295 5.89 19.03 1.31
N ILE A 296 5.61 18.73 0.04
CA ILE A 296 6.17 17.55 -0.64
C ILE A 296 7.67 17.78 -0.90
N GLY A 297 8.50 16.97 -0.22
CA GLY A 297 9.95 17.06 -0.36
C GLY A 297 10.58 18.30 0.25
N ALA A 298 9.89 18.99 1.16
CA ALA A 298 10.33 20.26 1.74
C ALA A 298 11.32 20.10 2.90
N VAL A 299 11.81 18.88 3.19
CA VAL A 299 12.89 18.66 4.14
C VAL A 299 14.23 19.04 3.52
N GLY A 300 15.01 19.94 4.19
CA GLY A 300 16.33 20.36 3.70
C GLY A 300 16.96 21.38 4.62
#